data_0d50e1d59130b439d4ef5870a3f110db
#
_entry.id   0d50e1d59130b439d4ef5870a3f110db
#
_cell.length_a   1.000
_cell.length_b   1.000
_cell.length_c   1.000
_cell.angle_alpha   90.00
_cell.angle_beta   90.00
_cell.angle_gamma   90.00
#
_symmetry.space_group_name_H-M   'P 1'
#
loop_
_entity.id
_entity.type
_entity.pdbx_description
1 polymer ?
#
loop_
_entity_poly.entity_id
_entity_poly.type
_entity_poly.pdbx_seq_one_letter_code
_entity_poly.pdbx_strand_id
1 'polypeptide(L)' 'MGARHVVVLRLKGPDNAARAATLAGRLPDAEFSITGHIVADACADERRPAADGSETVMRLSILTIEDW' A
#
# COMPACT_ATOMS: atom_id res chain seq x y z
N MET A 1 -12.62 0.12 -17.92
CA MET A 1 -12.97 1.09 -16.85
C MET A 1 -12.01 0.93 -15.70
N GLY A 2 -11.50 2.03 -15.17
CA GLY A 2 -10.57 2.01 -14.07
C GLY A 2 -11.25 2.23 -12.73
N ALA A 3 -10.64 1.75 -11.67
CA ALA A 3 -11.10 1.97 -10.31
C ALA A 3 -9.93 2.25 -9.39
N ARG A 4 -10.13 3.15 -8.43
CA ARG A 4 -9.15 3.43 -7.39
C ARG A 4 -9.60 2.79 -6.09
N HIS A 5 -8.71 2.03 -5.50
CA HIS A 5 -8.93 1.39 -4.21
C HIS A 5 -8.04 2.03 -3.16
N VAL A 6 -8.59 2.30 -2.00
CA VAL A 6 -7.84 2.81 -0.87
C VAL A 6 -7.78 1.72 0.18
N VAL A 7 -6.58 1.35 0.59
CA VAL A 7 -6.34 0.31 1.58
C VAL A 7 -5.56 0.91 2.74
N VAL A 8 -5.99 0.63 3.96
CA VAL A 8 -5.29 1.07 5.16
C VAL A 8 -4.66 -0.16 5.82
N LEU A 9 -3.34 -0.11 6.00
CA LEU A 9 -2.57 -1.16 6.65
C LEU A 9 -2.03 -0.67 7.99
N ARG A 10 -2.00 -1.56 8.97
CA ARG A 10 -1.37 -1.30 10.26
C ARG A 10 -0.22 -2.29 10.45
N LEU A 11 0.98 -1.75 10.60
CA LEU A 11 2.18 -2.52 10.83
C LEU A 11 2.58 -2.37 12.29
N LYS A 12 2.63 -3.48 13.01
CA LYS A 12 2.95 -3.51 14.43
C LYS A 12 4.29 -4.20 14.66
N GLY A 13 4.88 -3.96 15.82
CA GLY A 13 6.14 -4.56 16.20
C GLY A 13 7.28 -3.57 16.26
N PRO A 14 8.47 -3.99 16.77
CA PRO A 14 9.57 -3.06 17.01
C PRO A 14 10.17 -2.44 15.76
N ASP A 15 10.02 -3.08 14.61
CA ASP A 15 10.56 -2.62 13.33
C ASP A 15 9.47 -2.10 12.37
N ASN A 16 8.30 -1.73 12.89
CA ASN A 16 7.16 -1.35 12.06
C ASN A 16 7.46 -0.19 11.11
N ALA A 17 8.16 0.84 11.56
CA ALA A 17 8.49 1.99 10.74
C ALA A 17 9.43 1.62 9.59
N ALA A 18 10.43 0.78 9.86
CA ALA A 18 11.37 0.32 8.83
C ALA A 18 10.66 -0.55 7.79
N ARG A 19 9.78 -1.44 8.23
CA ARG A 19 8.99 -2.28 7.30
C ARG A 19 8.04 -1.44 6.46
N ALA A 20 7.42 -0.42 7.05
CA ALA A 20 6.56 0.50 6.31
C ALA A 20 7.34 1.25 5.23
N ALA A 21 8.52 1.74 5.55
CA ALA A 21 9.39 2.43 4.58
C ALA A 21 9.80 1.49 3.43
N THR A 22 10.16 0.26 3.75
CA THR A 22 10.52 -0.74 2.74
C THR A 22 9.34 -1.06 1.82
N LEU A 23 8.17 -1.26 2.38
CA LEU A 23 6.96 -1.54 1.61
C LEU A 23 6.61 -0.37 0.69
N ALA A 24 6.64 0.85 1.21
CA ALA A 24 6.35 2.06 0.42
C ALA A 24 7.30 2.19 -0.78
N GLY A 25 8.58 1.86 -0.60
CA GLY A 25 9.56 1.90 -1.68
C GLY A 25 9.39 0.81 -2.72
N ARG A 26 8.75 -0.32 -2.37
CA ARG A 26 8.54 -1.45 -3.28
C ARG A 26 7.24 -1.39 -4.04
N LEU A 27 6.23 -0.68 -3.54
CA LEU A 27 4.89 -0.67 -4.13
C LEU A 27 4.87 -0.27 -5.60
N PRO A 28 5.60 0.77 -6.05
CA PRO A 28 5.56 1.17 -7.46
C PRO A 28 6.09 0.10 -8.41
N ASP A 29 7.01 -0.75 -7.94
CA ASP A 29 7.64 -1.80 -8.73
C ASP A 29 7.04 -3.19 -8.48
N ALA A 30 6.09 -3.30 -7.56
CA ALA A 30 5.50 -4.58 -7.22
C ALA A 30 4.50 -5.03 -8.29
N GLU A 31 4.52 -6.33 -8.59
CA GLU A 31 3.52 -6.92 -9.48
C GLU A 31 2.36 -7.44 -8.64
N PHE A 32 1.17 -6.98 -8.98
CA PHE A 32 -0.06 -7.44 -8.36
C PHE A 32 -0.94 -8.11 -9.40
N SER A 33 -1.58 -9.19 -9.02
CA SER A 33 -2.53 -9.89 -9.87
C SER A 33 -3.87 -9.99 -9.15
N ILE A 34 -4.88 -9.37 -9.73
CA ILE A 34 -6.25 -9.44 -9.24
C ILE A 34 -7.11 -9.97 -10.39
N THR A 35 -7.90 -11.02 -10.14
CA THR A 35 -8.73 -11.64 -11.17
C THR A 35 -9.65 -10.60 -11.84
N GLY A 36 -9.57 -10.52 -13.17
CA GLY A 36 -10.38 -9.59 -13.95
C GLY A 36 -9.91 -8.13 -13.94
N HIS A 37 -8.74 -7.85 -13.33
CA HIS A 37 -8.20 -6.50 -13.23
C HIS A 37 -6.71 -6.49 -13.51
N ILE A 38 -6.26 -5.37 -14.06
CA ILE A 38 -4.84 -5.07 -14.22
C ILE A 38 -4.51 -3.95 -13.24
N VAL A 39 -3.52 -4.14 -12.40
CA VAL A 39 -3.04 -3.08 -11.52
C VAL A 39 -2.18 -2.13 -12.33
N ALA A 40 -2.70 -0.93 -12.57
CA ALA A 40 -2.02 0.09 -13.36
C ALA A 40 -1.04 0.90 -12.52
N ASP A 41 -1.34 1.09 -11.23
CA ASP A 41 -0.48 1.85 -10.33
C ASP A 41 -0.78 1.46 -8.88
N ALA A 42 0.24 1.53 -8.06
CA ALA A 42 0.11 1.33 -6.61
C ALA A 42 1.12 2.23 -5.91
N CYS A 43 0.66 2.98 -4.93
CA CYS A 43 1.55 3.85 -4.16
C CYS A 43 1.07 4.01 -2.72
N ALA A 44 1.99 4.39 -1.84
CA ALA A 44 1.67 4.75 -0.47
C ALA A 44 1.43 6.26 -0.42
N ASP A 45 0.18 6.68 -0.15
CA ASP A 45 -0.18 8.10 -0.07
C ASP A 45 0.23 8.71 1.25
N GLU A 46 0.19 7.92 2.32
CA GLU A 46 0.43 8.41 3.66
C GLU A 46 1.03 7.33 4.54
N ARG A 47 1.90 7.74 5.44
CA ARG A 47 2.53 6.86 6.40
C ARG A 47 2.63 7.60 7.73
N ARG A 48 1.90 7.12 8.73
CA ARG A 48 1.83 7.74 10.05
C ARG A 48 2.32 6.80 11.13
N PRO A 49 3.49 7.03 11.72
CA PRO A 49 3.89 6.31 12.90
C PRO A 49 3.05 6.77 14.11
N ALA A 50 2.69 5.83 14.98
CA ALA A 50 2.05 6.17 16.24
C ALA A 50 3.03 6.94 17.13
N ALA A 51 2.49 7.79 18.02
CA ALA A 51 3.30 8.62 18.91
C ALA A 51 4.23 7.81 19.81
N ASP A 52 3.80 6.61 20.21
CA ASP A 52 4.57 5.71 21.08
C ASP A 52 5.47 4.74 20.30
N GLY A 53 5.47 4.81 18.97
CA GLY A 53 6.27 3.93 18.14
C GLY A 53 5.77 2.49 18.02
N SER A 54 4.59 2.18 18.56
CA SER A 54 4.08 0.81 18.61
C SER A 54 3.56 0.30 17.26
N GLU A 55 3.16 1.19 16.37
CA GLU A 55 2.65 0.83 15.05
C GLU A 55 2.86 1.95 14.04
N THR A 56 2.78 1.60 12.77
CA THR A 56 2.73 2.57 11.66
C THR A 56 1.50 2.26 10.83
N VAL A 57 0.70 3.28 10.57
CA VAL A 57 -0.47 3.19 9.70
C VAL A 57 -0.09 3.69 8.32
N MET A 58 -0.36 2.90 7.29
CA MET A 58 -0.12 3.26 5.90
C MET A 58 -1.42 3.33 5.13
N ARG A 59 -1.57 4.36 4.33
CA ARG A 59 -2.67 4.48 3.38
C ARG A 59 -2.15 4.26 1.97
N LEU A 60 -2.71 3.26 1.29
CA LEU A 60 -2.30 2.86 -0.04
C LEU A 60 -3.40 3.21 -1.04
N SER A 61 -2.99 3.71 -2.20
CA SER A 61 -3.88 3.87 -3.35
C SER A 61 -3.47 2.89 -4.43
N ILE A 62 -4.43 2.10 -4.91
CA ILE A 62 -4.22 1.11 -5.97
C ILE A 62 -5.18 1.45 -7.10
N LEU A 63 -4.63 1.73 -8.28
CA LEU A 63 -5.41 1.96 -9.48
C LEU A 63 -5.48 0.68 -10.30
N THR A 64 -6.69 0.22 -10.57
CA THR A 64 -6.91 -0.97 -11.38
C THR A 64 -7.68 -0.63 -12.64
N ILE A 65 -7.45 -1.42 -13.69
CA ILE A 65 -8.18 -1.34 -14.95
C ILE A 65 -8.84 -2.70 -15.15
N GLU A 66 -10.14 -2.70 -15.40
CA GLU A 66 -10.85 -3.93 -15.70
C GLU A 66 -10.40 -4.47 -17.05
N ASP A 67 -10.04 -5.76 -17.07
CA ASP A 67 -9.63 -6.47 -18.28
C ASP A 67 -10.79 -7.38 -18.71
N TRP A 68 -11.45 -6.96 -19.79
CA TRP A 68 -12.57 -7.68 -20.37
C TRP A 68 -12.16 -8.41 -21.63
#